data_cd2b79f131ab916024b732acf1814f0d
#
_entry.id   cd2b79f131ab916024b732acf1814f0d
#
_cell.length_a   1.000
_cell.length_b   1.000
_cell.length_c   1.000
_cell.angle_alpha   90.00
_cell.angle_beta   90.00
_cell.angle_gamma   90.00
#
_symmetry.space_group_name_H-M   'P 1'
#
loop_
_entity.id
_entity.type
_entity.pdbx_description
1 polymer ?
#
loop_
_entity_poly.entity_id
_entity_poly.type
_entity_poly.pdbx_seq_one_letter_code
_entity_poly.pdbx_strand_id
1 'polypeptide(L)'
;MPNIVKHRTEHVLLLSLVSLVLMLFLWPIPENYGESETSHNYKVGTSLDFYSLGTNNAPISRQNMSTEETKNASSDIEKAVIIMFDRGYENQYTVAKPILDKYGFKVSFFVICSFVEGSGYHKLADGSELLHESDNAMEWDQIKQLHKEGHDIESHGKEHRDLRHLSSDELADEIVGSKECLEDYDLKPVFFQFPNNRGADNSSVLKLVLEYFDFGLAGHSKLMFLNCDGWVNHGFKTQSYKYQYDCNPFTADGTPTRTNKLAIKEWSHDREHSRLNNKNPLLAPHGSEISDMLFTEFVRVVEAQNLYNTKAGKIVAIPIIGYHFISNSTSYDTSEELFDREMKYLYDNGFKVLKLTDLGYNDTQHHFYIK
;
A
#
# COMPACT_ATOMS: atom_id res chain seq x y z
N MET A 1 39.89 47.95 50.99
CA MET A 1 38.92 49.00 51.40
C MET A 1 37.69 48.89 50.52
N PRO A 2 36.54 48.95 51.09
CA PRO A 2 35.29 48.44 50.53
C PRO A 2 34.40 49.55 49.97
N ASN A 3 33.32 49.15 49.27
CA ASN A 3 32.00 49.76 49.35
C ASN A 3 31.11 49.04 48.36
N ILE A 4 30.19 48.24 48.79
CA ILE A 4 28.80 48.48 49.19
C ILE A 4 28.07 49.39 48.18
N VAL A 5 27.16 48.84 47.40
CA VAL A 5 25.77 49.33 47.28
C VAL A 5 24.84 48.13 47.02
N LYS A 6 23.90 47.99 47.93
CA LYS A 6 22.79 47.07 47.99
C LYS A 6 21.53 47.66 47.32
N HIS A 7 20.68 46.73 46.83
CA HIS A 7 19.21 46.80 46.76
C HIS A 7 18.52 47.82 45.82
N ARG A 8 17.87 47.28 44.80
CA ARG A 8 16.41 47.44 44.56
C ARG A 8 16.10 46.91 43.18
N THR A 9 15.37 45.81 43.09
CA THR A 9 14.28 45.60 42.09
C THR A 9 13.75 44.20 42.22
N GLU A 10 13.06 43.91 43.26
CA GLU A 10 12.03 42.90 43.29
C GLU A 10 10.72 43.65 43.47
N HIS A 11 9.91 43.79 42.42
CA HIS A 11 8.47 44.12 42.44
C HIS A 11 7.90 44.55 41.07
N VAL A 12 8.33 43.97 39.93
CA VAL A 12 7.68 44.27 38.65
C VAL A 12 7.35 43.00 37.84
N LEU A 13 7.32 41.85 38.44
CA LEU A 13 7.10 40.59 37.67
C LEU A 13 5.84 39.81 38.10
N LEU A 14 4.83 40.49 38.66
CA LEU A 14 3.59 39.81 39.09
C LEU A 14 2.29 40.39 38.47
N LEU A 15 2.35 41.24 37.45
CA LEU A 15 1.15 41.84 36.83
C LEU A 15 0.98 41.54 35.33
N SER A 16 1.81 40.68 34.70
CA SER A 16 1.70 40.36 33.28
C SER A 16 1.16 38.95 32.97
N LEU A 17 0.84 38.14 34.00
CA LEU A 17 0.37 36.77 33.80
C LEU A 17 -1.15 36.57 33.96
N VAL A 18 -1.90 37.58 34.31
CA VAL A 18 -3.37 37.49 34.47
C VAL A 18 -4.14 37.99 33.22
N SER A 19 -3.49 38.69 32.33
CA SER A 19 -4.16 39.25 31.13
C SER A 19 -4.13 38.34 29.87
N LEU A 20 -3.45 37.19 29.92
CA LEU A 20 -3.31 36.27 28.77
C LEU A 20 -4.27 35.08 28.82
N VAL A 21 -5.04 34.91 29.85
CA VAL A 21 -5.97 33.77 30.02
C VAL A 21 -7.41 34.11 29.68
N LEU A 22 -7.72 35.38 29.43
CA LEU A 22 -9.10 35.85 29.18
C LEU A 22 -9.40 36.21 27.71
N MET A 23 -8.50 35.90 26.75
CA MET A 23 -8.75 36.14 25.31
C MET A 23 -8.95 34.88 24.48
N LEU A 24 -9.15 33.70 25.10
CA LEU A 24 -9.38 32.44 24.37
C LEU A 24 -10.84 31.96 24.35
N PHE A 25 -11.81 32.79 24.74
CA PHE A 25 -13.23 32.40 24.75
C PHE A 25 -14.16 33.41 24.04
N LEU A 26 -13.78 33.90 22.85
CA LEU A 26 -14.74 34.63 22.01
C LEU A 26 -14.37 34.49 20.54
N TRP A 27 -14.54 33.30 19.96
CA TRP A 27 -14.69 33.11 18.53
C TRP A 27 -16.08 32.51 18.27
N PRO A 28 -16.91 33.10 17.44
CA PRO A 28 -18.23 32.58 17.16
C PRO A 28 -18.12 31.30 16.33
N ILE A 29 -18.80 30.27 16.80
CA ILE A 29 -19.06 29.03 16.05
C ILE A 29 -20.05 29.39 14.93
N PRO A 30 -19.80 29.09 13.66
CA PRO A 30 -20.84 29.21 12.65
C PRO A 30 -21.84 28.07 12.81
N GLU A 31 -23.10 28.46 13.06
CA GLU A 31 -24.26 27.57 13.05
C GLU A 31 -24.59 27.08 11.63
N ASN A 32 -24.97 25.82 11.59
CA ASN A 32 -25.95 25.19 10.69
C ASN A 32 -25.65 25.09 9.19
N TYR A 33 -25.32 23.88 8.76
CA TYR A 33 -25.95 23.30 7.56
C TYR A 33 -26.69 22.01 7.94
N GLY A 34 -28.00 22.06 7.67
CA GLY A 34 -28.96 21.06 8.05
C GLY A 34 -28.70 19.68 7.43
N GLU A 35 -28.76 18.70 8.27
CA GLU A 35 -28.91 17.30 7.90
C GLU A 35 -30.33 17.04 7.43
N SER A 36 -30.52 16.66 6.17
CA SER A 36 -31.72 15.98 5.75
C SER A 36 -31.50 14.48 5.93
N GLU A 37 -31.99 13.95 7.03
CA GLU A 37 -32.16 12.51 7.24
C GLU A 37 -33.15 11.95 6.23
N THR A 38 -32.67 11.14 5.28
CA THR A 38 -33.51 10.11 4.67
C THR A 38 -32.98 8.75 5.14
N SER A 39 -33.61 8.25 6.17
CA SER A 39 -33.44 6.90 6.68
C SER A 39 -33.88 5.89 5.62
N HIS A 40 -32.95 5.22 4.98
CA HIS A 40 -33.19 3.98 4.29
C HIS A 40 -32.70 2.82 5.14
N ASN A 41 -33.65 2.18 5.83
CA ASN A 41 -33.48 0.91 6.53
C ASN A 41 -33.08 -0.17 5.53
N TYR A 42 -31.81 -0.54 5.50
CA TYR A 42 -31.38 -1.81 4.92
C TYR A 42 -31.40 -2.88 6.02
N LYS A 43 -32.43 -3.73 5.97
CA LYS A 43 -32.43 -5.01 6.68
C LYS A 43 -31.28 -5.86 6.13
N VAL A 44 -30.37 -6.22 7.01
CA VAL A 44 -29.41 -7.30 6.78
C VAL A 44 -30.20 -8.61 6.76
N GLY A 45 -30.44 -9.13 5.58
CA GLY A 45 -31.01 -10.46 5.38
C GLY A 45 -29.89 -11.49 5.43
N THR A 46 -29.80 -12.22 6.52
CA THR A 46 -29.12 -13.51 6.57
C THR A 46 -30.08 -14.54 5.97
N SER A 47 -29.84 -14.97 4.75
CA SER A 47 -30.46 -16.20 4.24
C SER A 47 -29.50 -16.85 3.24
N LEU A 48 -28.94 -17.95 3.71
CA LEU A 48 -28.37 -19.00 2.89
C LEU A 48 -29.55 -19.81 2.34
N ASP A 49 -30.05 -19.48 1.16
CA ASP A 49 -31.03 -20.30 0.50
C ASP A 49 -30.34 -21.39 -0.33
N PHE A 50 -30.35 -22.60 0.24
CA PHE A 50 -30.14 -23.84 -0.48
C PHE A 50 -31.32 -24.06 -1.44
N TYR A 51 -31.10 -23.97 -2.74
CA TYR A 51 -32.09 -24.45 -3.72
C TYR A 51 -32.15 -25.97 -3.71
N SER A 52 -33.23 -26.49 -3.10
CA SER A 52 -33.65 -27.88 -3.24
C SER A 52 -34.31 -28.05 -4.61
N LEU A 53 -33.68 -28.81 -5.49
CA LEU A 53 -34.27 -29.26 -6.74
C LEU A 53 -35.19 -30.44 -6.47
N GLY A 54 -36.47 -30.24 -6.72
CA GLY A 54 -37.53 -31.24 -6.61
C GLY A 54 -37.33 -32.41 -7.59
N THR A 55 -37.52 -33.61 -7.04
CA THR A 55 -37.52 -34.88 -7.75
C THR A 55 -38.82 -35.04 -8.52
N ASN A 56 -38.77 -35.13 -9.84
CA ASN A 56 -39.82 -35.74 -10.65
C ASN A 56 -39.26 -37.02 -11.28
N ASN A 57 -39.74 -38.17 -10.79
CA ASN A 57 -39.49 -39.49 -11.33
C ASN A 57 -40.33 -39.72 -12.59
N ALA A 58 -39.68 -40.01 -13.71
CA ALA A 58 -40.24 -40.80 -14.79
C ALA A 58 -39.16 -41.73 -15.36
N PRO A 59 -39.47 -42.99 -15.65
CA PRO A 59 -38.45 -43.97 -16.05
C PRO A 59 -38.19 -43.87 -17.55
N ILE A 60 -36.90 -43.68 -17.94
CA ILE A 60 -36.45 -43.80 -19.31
C ILE A 60 -35.39 -44.88 -19.40
N SER A 61 -35.57 -45.76 -20.37
CA SER A 61 -34.84 -46.97 -20.72
C SER A 61 -33.33 -46.74 -20.89
N ARG A 62 -32.55 -47.74 -20.38
CA ARG A 62 -31.12 -47.84 -20.60
C ARG A 62 -30.83 -48.11 -22.09
N GLN A 63 -30.16 -47.16 -22.71
CA GLN A 63 -29.31 -47.41 -23.87
C GLN A 63 -27.85 -47.11 -23.45
N ASN A 64 -26.98 -48.09 -23.67
CA ASN A 64 -25.54 -47.98 -23.46
C ASN A 64 -24.97 -46.93 -24.42
N MET A 65 -24.56 -45.77 -23.90
CA MET A 65 -23.65 -44.87 -24.57
C MET A 65 -22.37 -44.81 -23.74
N SER A 66 -21.26 -45.14 -24.39
CA SER A 66 -19.91 -44.97 -23.90
C SER A 66 -19.71 -43.58 -23.37
N THR A 67 -19.45 -43.45 -22.09
CA THR A 67 -19.02 -42.18 -21.45
C THR A 67 -17.60 -41.89 -21.91
N GLU A 68 -17.44 -41.10 -22.96
CA GLU A 68 -16.31 -40.22 -23.06
C GLU A 68 -16.49 -39.14 -21.96
N GLU A 69 -15.69 -39.28 -20.92
CA GLU A 69 -15.47 -38.21 -19.94
C GLU A 69 -14.93 -37.00 -20.68
N THR A 70 -15.79 -36.11 -21.13
CA THR A 70 -15.41 -34.72 -21.36
C THR A 70 -15.01 -34.15 -20.01
N LYS A 71 -13.72 -34.26 -19.69
CA LYS A 71 -13.07 -33.35 -18.74
C LYS A 71 -13.34 -31.95 -19.25
N ASN A 72 -14.37 -31.30 -18.70
CA ASN A 72 -14.45 -29.86 -18.69
C ASN A 72 -13.23 -29.38 -17.91
N ALA A 73 -12.13 -29.18 -18.60
CA ALA A 73 -11.04 -28.37 -18.13
C ALA A 73 -11.58 -26.92 -18.04
N SER A 74 -12.20 -26.58 -16.92
CA SER A 74 -12.15 -25.23 -16.41
C SER A 74 -10.63 -24.99 -16.30
N SER A 75 -10.05 -24.28 -17.27
CA SER A 75 -8.69 -23.80 -17.14
C SER A 75 -8.74 -22.82 -15.96
N ASP A 76 -8.32 -23.30 -14.80
CA ASP A 76 -8.13 -22.46 -13.63
C ASP A 76 -7.15 -21.39 -14.05
N ILE A 77 -7.65 -20.14 -14.20
CA ILE A 77 -6.81 -19.01 -14.57
C ILE A 77 -5.89 -18.77 -13.39
N GLU A 78 -4.60 -18.71 -13.68
CA GLU A 78 -3.56 -18.47 -12.69
C GLU A 78 -3.88 -17.19 -11.92
N LYS A 79 -3.92 -17.26 -10.59
CA LYS A 79 -4.06 -16.11 -9.71
C LYS A 79 -2.68 -15.55 -9.38
N ALA A 80 -2.49 -14.25 -9.49
CA ALA A 80 -1.24 -13.61 -9.18
C ALA A 80 -1.41 -12.47 -8.17
N VAL A 81 -0.38 -12.21 -7.39
CA VAL A 81 -0.31 -11.09 -6.45
C VAL A 81 1.12 -10.60 -6.38
N ILE A 82 1.31 -9.29 -6.25
CA ILE A 82 2.61 -8.69 -5.95
C ILE A 82 2.61 -8.27 -4.49
N ILE A 83 3.66 -8.65 -3.77
CA ILE A 83 3.90 -8.24 -2.38
C ILE A 83 5.10 -7.31 -2.37
N MET A 84 4.99 -6.20 -1.64
CA MET A 84 6.07 -5.25 -1.46
C MET A 84 6.16 -4.75 -0.02
N PHE A 85 7.34 -4.30 0.34
CA PHE A 85 7.64 -3.69 1.64
C PHE A 85 8.25 -2.32 1.45
N ASP A 86 7.83 -1.37 2.28
CA ASP A 86 8.29 0.01 2.22
C ASP A 86 9.34 0.30 3.28
N ARG A 87 10.25 1.25 2.95
CA ARG A 87 11.20 1.93 3.83
C ARG A 87 12.43 1.15 4.26
N GLY A 88 12.41 -0.19 4.29
CA GLY A 88 13.60 -0.97 4.64
C GLY A 88 13.79 -1.18 6.16
N TYR A 89 12.72 -1.49 6.90
CA TYR A 89 12.78 -1.78 8.33
C TYR A 89 13.41 -3.15 8.62
N GLU A 90 14.18 -3.27 9.71
CA GLU A 90 14.86 -4.51 10.10
C GLU A 90 13.92 -5.70 10.28
N ASN A 91 12.69 -5.47 10.79
CA ASN A 91 11.73 -6.54 10.98
C ASN A 91 11.18 -7.13 9.66
N GLN A 92 11.36 -6.47 8.55
CA GLN A 92 11.10 -7.05 7.22
C GLN A 92 12.10 -8.19 6.92
N TYR A 93 13.34 -8.06 7.39
CA TYR A 93 14.35 -9.12 7.28
C TYR A 93 14.25 -10.15 8.41
N THR A 94 14.06 -9.71 9.66
CA THR A 94 14.13 -10.61 10.82
C THR A 94 12.83 -11.36 11.08
N VAL A 95 11.67 -10.84 10.65
CA VAL A 95 10.35 -11.42 10.87
C VAL A 95 9.66 -11.79 9.56
N ALA A 96 9.52 -10.86 8.61
CA ALA A 96 8.79 -11.16 7.38
C ALA A 96 9.51 -12.15 6.47
N LYS A 97 10.83 -12.01 6.30
CA LYS A 97 11.63 -12.91 5.43
C LYS A 97 11.52 -14.39 5.81
N PRO A 98 11.66 -14.82 7.08
CA PRO A 98 11.46 -16.22 7.45
C PRO A 98 10.08 -16.78 7.07
N ILE A 99 9.04 -15.96 7.14
CA ILE A 99 7.68 -16.33 6.72
C ILE A 99 7.62 -16.48 5.19
N LEU A 100 8.18 -15.52 4.45
CA LEU A 100 8.25 -15.59 2.99
C LEU A 100 9.03 -16.83 2.52
N ASP A 101 10.15 -17.13 3.15
CA ASP A 101 10.96 -18.31 2.84
C ASP A 101 10.20 -19.63 3.10
N LYS A 102 9.40 -19.69 4.16
CA LYS A 102 8.53 -20.84 4.50
C LYS A 102 7.60 -21.21 3.34
N TYR A 103 7.12 -20.22 2.58
CA TYR A 103 6.22 -20.44 1.44
C TYR A 103 6.93 -20.33 0.09
N GLY A 104 8.23 -20.06 0.07
CA GLY A 104 9.02 -19.92 -1.16
C GLY A 104 8.71 -18.65 -1.96
N PHE A 105 8.18 -17.60 -1.31
CA PHE A 105 7.80 -16.37 -1.95
C PHE A 105 8.98 -15.40 -2.10
N LYS A 106 9.05 -14.74 -3.27
CA LYS A 106 9.98 -13.63 -3.52
C LYS A 106 9.16 -12.36 -3.78
N VAL A 107 9.61 -11.24 -3.21
CA VAL A 107 8.87 -9.99 -3.12
C VAL A 107 9.80 -8.81 -3.40
N SER A 108 9.26 -7.58 -3.43
CA SER A 108 10.01 -6.36 -3.67
C SER A 108 10.14 -5.53 -2.39
N PHE A 109 11.34 -5.02 -2.10
CA PHE A 109 11.63 -4.15 -0.96
C PHE A 109 12.04 -2.77 -1.46
N PHE A 110 11.37 -1.73 -1.00
CA PHE A 110 11.67 -0.34 -1.26
C PHE A 110 12.47 0.25 -0.10
N VAL A 111 13.67 0.72 -0.39
CA VAL A 111 14.63 1.15 0.62
C VAL A 111 14.84 2.66 0.57
N ILE A 112 14.81 3.32 1.73
CA ILE A 112 15.24 4.69 1.91
C ILE A 112 16.74 4.65 2.21
N CYS A 113 17.56 5.21 1.31
CA CYS A 113 19.01 5.03 1.38
C CYS A 113 19.64 5.54 2.67
N SER A 114 19.33 6.77 3.08
CA SER A 114 19.89 7.36 4.30
C SER A 114 19.41 6.70 5.60
N PHE A 115 18.45 5.80 5.47
CA PHE A 115 17.85 5.12 6.58
C PHE A 115 18.56 3.79 6.93
N VAL A 116 19.22 3.18 5.95
CA VAL A 116 19.98 1.93 6.12
C VAL A 116 21.02 2.09 7.22
N GLU A 117 21.19 1.05 8.07
CA GLU A 117 22.04 1.04 9.27
C GLU A 117 21.63 2.07 10.34
N GLY A 118 20.46 2.73 10.17
CA GLY A 118 19.90 3.63 11.16
C GLY A 118 19.28 2.86 12.33
N SER A 119 19.41 3.41 13.53
CA SER A 119 18.82 2.86 14.74
C SER A 119 18.08 3.93 15.53
N GLY A 120 16.96 3.54 16.13
CA GLY A 120 16.19 4.42 17.00
C GLY A 120 15.48 5.54 16.24
N TYR A 121 15.34 6.66 16.92
CA TYR A 121 14.57 7.80 16.46
C TYR A 121 15.17 8.45 15.21
N HIS A 122 14.59 8.23 14.06
CA HIS A 122 14.99 8.90 12.82
C HIS A 122 13.98 9.98 12.44
N LYS A 123 14.45 11.23 12.46
CA LYS A 123 13.63 12.38 12.10
C LYS A 123 13.83 12.71 10.63
N LEU A 124 12.74 12.68 9.88
CA LEU A 124 12.75 13.09 8.48
C LEU A 124 12.98 14.60 8.33
N ALA A 125 13.39 15.01 7.13
CA ALA A 125 13.60 16.43 6.81
C ALA A 125 12.34 17.29 6.98
N ASP A 126 11.14 16.72 6.88
CA ASP A 126 9.85 17.36 7.12
C ASP A 126 9.45 17.37 8.61
N GLY A 127 10.30 16.82 9.49
CA GLY A 127 10.07 16.74 10.93
C GLY A 127 9.24 15.54 11.37
N SER A 128 8.74 14.71 10.47
CA SER A 128 8.08 13.45 10.82
C SER A 128 9.10 12.39 11.25
N GLU A 129 8.62 11.38 11.95
CA GLU A 129 9.44 10.32 12.52
C GLU A 129 9.25 9.03 11.72
N LEU A 130 10.35 8.39 11.33
CA LEU A 130 10.31 7.12 10.59
C LEU A 130 10.42 5.91 11.50
N LEU A 131 11.17 6.05 12.59
CA LEU A 131 11.40 4.98 13.54
C LEU A 131 10.89 5.37 14.92
N HIS A 132 10.38 4.39 15.63
CA HIS A 132 10.22 4.45 17.07
C HIS A 132 11.55 4.08 17.75
N GLU A 133 11.73 4.42 19.04
CA GLU A 133 12.98 4.19 19.78
C GLU A 133 13.46 2.72 19.74
N SER A 134 12.56 1.76 19.53
CA SER A 134 12.85 0.32 19.46
C SER A 134 13.08 -0.23 18.05
N ASP A 135 12.88 0.57 17.02
CA ASP A 135 12.88 0.09 15.65
C ASP A 135 14.22 0.41 14.98
N ASN A 136 14.68 -0.51 14.14
CA ASN A 136 15.90 -0.37 13.36
C ASN A 136 15.60 -0.46 11.88
N ALA A 137 16.48 0.16 11.08
CA ALA A 137 16.56 -0.10 9.65
C ALA A 137 17.36 -1.39 9.39
N MET A 138 17.16 -1.98 8.21
CA MET A 138 18.03 -3.05 7.74
C MET A 138 19.46 -2.54 7.58
N GLU A 139 20.41 -3.46 7.78
CA GLU A 139 21.81 -3.26 7.44
C GLU A 139 22.05 -3.60 5.94
N TRP A 140 23.10 -3.02 5.32
CA TRP A 140 23.45 -3.30 3.94
C TRP A 140 23.67 -4.79 3.67
N ASP A 141 24.22 -5.54 4.62
CA ASP A 141 24.41 -6.98 4.47
C ASP A 141 23.09 -7.74 4.44
N GLN A 142 22.07 -7.30 5.18
CA GLN A 142 20.72 -7.87 5.12
C GLN A 142 20.07 -7.58 3.76
N ILE A 143 20.17 -6.35 3.26
CA ILE A 143 19.63 -5.93 1.96
C ILE A 143 20.30 -6.72 0.82
N LYS A 144 21.64 -6.83 0.82
CA LYS A 144 22.38 -7.64 -0.15
C LYS A 144 22.00 -9.11 -0.09
N GLN A 145 21.71 -9.65 1.10
CA GLN A 145 21.26 -11.03 1.23
C GLN A 145 19.86 -11.22 0.64
N LEU A 146 18.92 -10.29 0.86
CA LEU A 146 17.59 -10.31 0.21
C LEU A 146 17.75 -10.34 -1.32
N HIS A 147 18.58 -9.46 -1.87
CA HIS A 147 18.85 -9.40 -3.31
C HIS A 147 19.44 -10.71 -3.85
N LYS A 148 20.46 -11.24 -3.17
CA LYS A 148 21.10 -12.53 -3.52
C LYS A 148 20.12 -13.69 -3.51
N GLU A 149 19.13 -13.67 -2.64
CA GLU A 149 18.10 -14.70 -2.54
C GLU A 149 16.93 -14.51 -3.53
N GLY A 150 17.01 -13.49 -4.38
CA GLY A 150 16.08 -13.27 -5.50
C GLY A 150 14.92 -12.31 -5.22
N HIS A 151 14.96 -11.58 -4.12
CA HIS A 151 14.05 -10.45 -3.90
C HIS A 151 14.49 -9.23 -4.70
N ASP A 152 13.57 -8.34 -5.05
CA ASP A 152 13.89 -7.04 -5.63
C ASP A 152 14.26 -6.05 -4.54
N ILE A 153 15.24 -5.19 -4.83
CA ILE A 153 15.59 -4.05 -4.00
C ILE A 153 15.44 -2.80 -4.85
N GLU A 154 14.50 -1.94 -4.46
CA GLU A 154 14.04 -0.79 -5.21
C GLU A 154 14.16 0.50 -4.38
N SER A 155 14.06 1.67 -5.03
CA SER A 155 14.28 2.96 -4.38
C SER A 155 13.00 3.56 -3.79
N HIS A 156 13.08 4.03 -2.54
CA HIS A 156 12.05 4.88 -1.89
C HIS A 156 12.56 6.29 -1.57
N GLY A 157 13.42 6.82 -2.42
CA GLY A 157 14.10 8.09 -2.22
C GLY A 157 15.39 7.95 -1.38
N LYS A 158 16.14 9.03 -1.31
CA LYS A 158 17.37 9.08 -0.51
C LYS A 158 17.06 9.33 0.96
N GLU A 159 16.22 10.32 1.26
CA GLU A 159 15.85 10.79 2.60
C GLU A 159 14.34 10.82 2.85
N HIS A 160 13.53 10.27 1.93
CA HIS A 160 12.07 10.25 1.99
C HIS A 160 11.44 11.66 2.06
N ARG A 161 11.97 12.61 1.33
CA ARG A 161 11.51 14.01 1.32
C ARG A 161 10.25 14.18 0.47
N ASP A 162 9.41 15.17 0.82
CA ASP A 162 8.25 15.54 -0.01
C ASP A 162 8.71 16.24 -1.30
N LEU A 163 8.65 15.54 -2.41
CA LEU A 163 9.17 15.98 -3.72
C LEU A 163 8.50 17.25 -4.28
N ARG A 164 7.35 17.64 -3.75
CA ARG A 164 6.58 18.79 -4.27
C ARG A 164 7.22 20.15 -3.98
N HIS A 165 8.08 20.20 -2.97
CA HIS A 165 8.61 21.45 -2.41
C HIS A 165 10.13 21.56 -2.51
N LEU A 166 10.77 20.61 -3.19
CA LEU A 166 12.21 20.59 -3.37
C LEU A 166 12.66 21.48 -4.54
N SER A 167 13.80 22.11 -4.40
CA SER A 167 14.52 22.75 -5.51
C SER A 167 15.03 21.69 -6.50
N SER A 168 15.48 22.11 -7.67
CA SER A 168 16.02 21.19 -8.68
C SER A 168 17.20 20.36 -8.16
N ASP A 169 18.09 20.98 -7.40
CA ASP A 169 19.28 20.30 -6.85
C ASP A 169 18.88 19.29 -5.76
N GLU A 170 17.90 19.66 -4.91
CA GLU A 170 17.35 18.77 -3.89
C GLU A 170 16.57 17.60 -4.50
N LEU A 171 15.83 17.84 -5.60
CA LEU A 171 15.15 16.77 -6.34
C LEU A 171 16.16 15.79 -6.94
N ALA A 172 17.26 16.30 -7.51
CA ALA A 172 18.33 15.47 -8.02
C ALA A 172 18.98 14.63 -6.90
N ASP A 173 19.27 15.25 -5.76
CA ASP A 173 19.82 14.52 -4.61
C ASP A 173 18.86 13.45 -4.08
N GLU A 174 17.57 13.74 -3.98
CA GLU A 174 16.57 12.81 -3.46
C GLU A 174 16.29 11.65 -4.42
N ILE A 175 16.20 11.90 -5.73
CA ILE A 175 15.82 10.91 -6.74
C ILE A 175 17.07 10.21 -7.29
N VAL A 176 18.02 10.98 -7.86
CA VAL A 176 19.22 10.42 -8.47
C VAL A 176 20.18 9.89 -7.40
N GLY A 177 20.39 10.65 -6.33
CA GLY A 177 21.21 10.22 -5.21
C GLY A 177 20.72 8.95 -4.53
N SER A 178 19.41 8.67 -4.56
CA SER A 178 18.88 7.40 -4.06
C SER A 178 19.27 6.21 -4.95
N LYS A 179 19.28 6.41 -6.26
CA LYS A 179 19.72 5.38 -7.22
C LYS A 179 21.22 5.12 -7.07
N GLU A 180 22.02 6.18 -7.09
CA GLU A 180 23.48 6.09 -6.94
C GLU A 180 23.85 5.36 -5.66
N CYS A 181 23.19 5.67 -4.56
CA CYS A 181 23.41 5.01 -3.28
C CYS A 181 23.16 3.50 -3.33
N LEU A 182 22.09 3.04 -3.99
CA LEU A 182 21.83 1.61 -4.14
C LEU A 182 22.84 0.96 -5.11
N GLU A 183 23.22 1.67 -6.17
CA GLU A 183 24.21 1.20 -7.14
C GLU A 183 25.61 1.06 -6.54
N ASP A 184 25.99 1.85 -5.53
CA ASP A 184 27.25 1.72 -4.76
C ASP A 184 27.34 0.36 -4.04
N TYR A 185 26.21 -0.32 -3.84
CA TYR A 185 26.13 -1.68 -3.28
C TYR A 185 25.79 -2.76 -4.31
N ASP A 186 26.03 -2.50 -5.61
CA ASP A 186 25.75 -3.41 -6.73
C ASP A 186 24.24 -3.74 -6.92
N LEU A 187 23.33 -2.93 -6.35
CA LEU A 187 21.91 -3.03 -6.54
C LEU A 187 21.49 -2.17 -7.74
N LYS A 188 20.51 -2.63 -8.52
CA LYS A 188 20.08 -1.94 -9.75
C LYS A 188 18.58 -1.65 -9.72
N PRO A 189 18.16 -0.64 -8.95
CA PRO A 189 16.76 -0.31 -8.84
C PRO A 189 16.20 0.20 -10.18
N VAL A 190 15.05 -0.31 -10.57
CA VAL A 190 14.30 0.11 -11.77
C VAL A 190 12.97 0.76 -11.42
N PHE A 191 12.53 0.62 -10.17
CA PHE A 191 11.34 1.26 -9.63
C PHE A 191 11.71 2.38 -8.65
N PHE A 192 10.98 3.50 -8.75
CA PHE A 192 11.02 4.58 -7.78
C PHE A 192 9.66 4.71 -7.10
N GLN A 193 9.61 4.54 -5.79
CA GLN A 193 8.39 4.80 -5.01
C GLN A 193 8.42 6.24 -4.50
N PHE A 194 7.38 6.98 -4.84
CA PHE A 194 7.26 8.39 -4.46
C PHE A 194 7.02 8.52 -2.95
N PRO A 195 7.91 9.20 -2.19
CA PRO A 195 7.72 9.43 -0.76
C PRO A 195 6.34 10.02 -0.46
N ASN A 196 5.62 9.41 0.50
CA ASN A 196 4.26 9.80 0.86
C ASN A 196 3.25 9.78 -0.31
N ASN A 197 3.54 9.09 -1.41
CA ASN A 197 2.76 9.10 -2.65
C ASN A 197 2.57 10.51 -3.25
N ARG A 198 3.58 11.40 -3.10
CA ARG A 198 3.51 12.82 -3.51
C ARG A 198 4.55 13.15 -4.58
N GLY A 199 4.15 14.05 -5.48
CA GLY A 199 5.02 14.53 -6.57
C GLY A 199 4.81 13.83 -7.91
N ALA A 200 4.01 12.76 -7.97
CA ALA A 200 3.68 12.08 -9.24
C ALA A 200 2.78 12.91 -10.18
N ASP A 201 2.33 14.06 -9.76
CA ASP A 201 1.59 15.06 -10.53
C ASP A 201 2.48 16.24 -10.99
N ASN A 202 3.76 16.26 -10.58
CA ASN A 202 4.72 17.30 -10.94
C ASN A 202 5.56 16.87 -12.14
N SER A 203 5.47 17.60 -13.25
CA SER A 203 6.17 17.27 -14.51
C SER A 203 7.69 17.26 -14.40
N SER A 204 8.29 18.11 -13.56
CA SER A 204 9.74 18.12 -13.34
C SER A 204 10.20 16.88 -12.57
N VAL A 205 9.43 16.46 -11.56
CA VAL A 205 9.69 15.21 -10.82
C VAL A 205 9.54 14.00 -11.75
N LEU A 206 8.44 13.92 -12.52
CA LEU A 206 8.20 12.82 -13.44
C LEU A 206 9.28 12.70 -14.51
N LYS A 207 9.76 13.86 -15.03
CA LYS A 207 10.86 13.87 -16.01
C LYS A 207 12.12 13.26 -15.41
N LEU A 208 12.47 13.64 -14.20
CA LEU A 208 13.67 13.15 -13.52
C LEU A 208 13.54 11.66 -13.20
N VAL A 209 12.39 11.22 -12.70
CA VAL A 209 12.15 9.78 -12.46
C VAL A 209 12.27 8.99 -13.76
N LEU A 210 11.68 9.46 -14.89
CA LEU A 210 11.78 8.79 -16.20
C LEU A 210 13.20 8.69 -16.75
N GLU A 211 14.08 9.61 -16.37
CA GLU A 211 15.47 9.62 -16.83
C GLU A 211 16.31 8.55 -16.13
N TYR A 212 15.97 8.22 -14.89
CA TYR A 212 16.78 7.33 -14.05
C TYR A 212 16.11 5.99 -13.69
N PHE A 213 14.78 5.91 -13.74
CA PHE A 213 14.00 4.71 -13.42
C PHE A 213 13.02 4.37 -14.54
N ASP A 214 12.73 3.08 -14.68
CA ASP A 214 11.77 2.61 -15.69
C ASP A 214 10.32 2.79 -15.22
N PHE A 215 10.09 2.72 -13.90
CA PHE A 215 8.76 2.68 -13.29
C PHE A 215 8.67 3.56 -12.04
N GLY A 216 7.44 4.00 -11.74
CA GLY A 216 7.13 4.74 -10.54
C GLY A 216 5.90 4.20 -9.79
N LEU A 217 5.98 4.15 -8.46
CA LEU A 217 4.84 3.82 -7.60
C LEU A 217 4.32 5.07 -6.92
N ALA A 218 3.02 5.37 -7.12
CA ALA A 218 2.36 6.50 -6.49
C ALA A 218 0.87 6.27 -6.33
N GLY A 219 0.40 6.35 -5.10
CA GLY A 219 -1.02 6.28 -4.76
C GLY A 219 -1.52 4.88 -4.42
N HIS A 220 -2.82 4.80 -4.12
CA HIS A 220 -3.42 3.60 -3.59
C HIS A 220 -4.56 3.08 -4.48
N SER A 221 -4.59 1.78 -4.69
CA SER A 221 -5.69 1.04 -5.31
C SER A 221 -5.66 -0.41 -4.85
N LYS A 222 -6.81 -1.05 -4.74
CA LYS A 222 -6.91 -2.46 -4.36
C LYS A 222 -6.56 -3.41 -5.51
N LEU A 223 -6.58 -2.91 -6.75
CA LEU A 223 -6.35 -3.72 -7.93
C LEU A 223 -5.67 -2.89 -9.01
N MET A 224 -4.65 -3.44 -9.63
CA MET A 224 -3.99 -2.89 -10.81
C MET A 224 -4.52 -3.60 -12.06
N PHE A 225 -4.87 -2.84 -13.09
CA PHE A 225 -5.15 -3.38 -14.42
C PHE A 225 -3.93 -3.28 -15.33
N LEU A 226 -3.64 -4.34 -16.08
CA LEU A 226 -2.45 -4.41 -16.91
C LEU A 226 -2.61 -3.70 -18.26
N ASN A 227 -3.83 -3.62 -18.78
CA ASN A 227 -4.09 -3.20 -20.17
C ASN A 227 -5.09 -2.03 -20.29
N CYS A 228 -5.44 -1.39 -19.22
CA CYS A 228 -6.28 -0.21 -19.24
C CYS A 228 -5.99 0.69 -18.04
N ASP A 229 -6.37 1.96 -18.13
CA ASP A 229 -6.30 2.87 -17.02
C ASP A 229 -7.47 2.65 -16.04
N GLY A 230 -7.30 1.69 -15.14
CA GLY A 230 -8.15 1.54 -13.96
C GLY A 230 -7.87 2.60 -12.86
N TRP A 231 -6.87 3.44 -13.09
CA TRP A 231 -6.39 4.47 -12.18
C TRP A 231 -7.03 5.82 -12.45
N VAL A 232 -8.26 5.92 -12.77
CA VAL A 232 -8.85 7.25 -12.94
C VAL A 232 -8.51 8.10 -11.72
N ASN A 233 -7.79 9.18 -11.96
CA ASN A 233 -7.40 10.18 -10.97
C ASN A 233 -8.62 10.71 -10.23
N HIS A 234 -9.14 9.95 -9.29
CA HIS A 234 -10.10 10.44 -8.33
C HIS A 234 -9.28 11.17 -7.26
N GLY A 235 -9.13 12.46 -7.49
CA GLY A 235 -8.66 13.34 -6.43
C GLY A 235 -9.41 13.00 -5.16
N PHE A 236 -8.78 13.17 -4.01
CA PHE A 236 -9.24 12.84 -2.64
C PHE A 236 -10.68 13.30 -2.29
N LYS A 237 -11.41 13.94 -3.19
CA LYS A 237 -12.73 14.55 -2.97
C LYS A 237 -13.92 13.72 -3.48
N THR A 238 -13.71 12.61 -4.17
CA THR A 238 -14.82 11.78 -4.64
C THR A 238 -14.78 10.41 -3.99
N GLN A 239 -15.61 10.22 -2.97
CA GLN A 239 -15.80 8.98 -2.21
C GLN A 239 -16.46 7.84 -3.01
N SER A 240 -16.36 7.82 -4.32
CA SER A 240 -16.98 6.77 -5.10
C SER A 240 -16.03 5.58 -5.27
N TYR A 241 -15.99 4.71 -4.28
CA TYR A 241 -15.32 3.40 -4.34
C TYR A 241 -15.76 2.54 -5.52
N LYS A 242 -16.85 2.88 -6.18
CA LYS A 242 -17.44 2.14 -7.29
C LYS A 242 -16.58 2.16 -8.56
N TYR A 243 -15.72 3.16 -8.72
CA TYR A 243 -14.87 3.33 -9.92
C TYR A 243 -13.44 2.81 -9.77
N GLN A 244 -13.05 2.34 -8.58
CA GLN A 244 -11.70 1.83 -8.32
C GLN A 244 -11.40 0.48 -8.99
N TYR A 245 -12.43 -0.22 -9.45
CA TYR A 245 -12.31 -1.58 -9.98
C TYR A 245 -12.72 -1.73 -11.43
N ASP A 246 -13.21 -0.69 -12.06
CA ASP A 246 -13.64 -0.77 -13.45
C ASP A 246 -12.48 -0.40 -14.36
N CYS A 247 -12.03 -1.38 -15.15
CA CYS A 247 -11.16 -1.15 -16.29
C CYS A 247 -11.96 -0.42 -17.33
N ASN A 248 -11.71 0.87 -17.52
CA ASN A 248 -12.36 1.66 -18.54
C ASN A 248 -11.44 1.75 -19.78
N PRO A 249 -11.66 0.95 -20.82
CA PRO A 249 -10.79 0.93 -22.00
C PRO A 249 -10.85 2.23 -22.82
N PHE A 250 -11.87 3.05 -22.60
CA PHE A 250 -12.05 4.32 -23.28
C PHE A 250 -12.49 5.42 -22.32
N THR A 251 -12.00 6.62 -22.55
CA THR A 251 -12.49 7.85 -21.91
C THR A 251 -13.88 8.23 -22.46
N ALA A 252 -14.56 9.21 -21.85
CA ALA A 252 -15.88 9.65 -22.25
C ALA A 252 -15.95 10.20 -23.69
N ASP A 253 -14.82 10.68 -24.22
CA ASP A 253 -14.68 11.17 -25.61
C ASP A 253 -14.26 10.08 -26.61
N GLY A 254 -14.17 8.81 -26.16
CA GLY A 254 -13.82 7.68 -27.01
C GLY A 254 -12.31 7.47 -27.20
N THR A 255 -11.47 8.22 -26.51
CA THR A 255 -10.01 8.01 -26.55
C THR A 255 -9.65 6.74 -25.75
N PRO A 256 -8.81 5.82 -26.31
CA PRO A 256 -8.33 4.67 -25.54
C PRO A 256 -7.58 5.09 -24.30
N THR A 257 -7.94 4.51 -23.16
CA THR A 257 -7.18 4.70 -21.90
C THR A 257 -5.87 3.93 -21.98
N ARG A 258 -4.87 4.43 -21.27
CA ARG A 258 -3.51 3.88 -21.28
C ARG A 258 -3.04 3.75 -19.85
N THR A 259 -2.31 2.70 -19.56
CA THR A 259 -1.64 2.58 -18.26
C THR A 259 -0.48 3.57 -18.18
N ASN A 260 -0.18 4.01 -16.95
CA ASN A 260 0.93 4.91 -16.68
C ASN A 260 1.99 4.17 -15.85
N LYS A 261 3.15 3.90 -16.44
CA LYS A 261 4.23 3.20 -15.77
C LYS A 261 4.88 3.97 -14.61
N LEU A 262 4.58 5.28 -14.48
CA LEU A 262 5.03 6.13 -13.38
C LEU A 262 3.97 6.36 -12.29
N ALA A 263 2.84 5.70 -12.38
CA ALA A 263 1.74 5.84 -11.41
C ALA A 263 1.16 4.48 -11.04
N ILE A 264 2.00 3.48 -10.86
CA ILE A 264 1.62 2.17 -10.33
C ILE A 264 1.11 2.38 -8.90
N LYS A 265 0.01 1.72 -8.55
CA LYS A 265 -0.65 1.89 -7.25
C LYS A 265 -0.72 0.58 -6.50
N GLU A 266 -0.62 0.68 -5.18
CA GLU A 266 -0.70 -0.41 -4.26
C GLU A 266 -1.93 -0.33 -3.35
N TRP A 267 -2.32 -1.41 -2.74
CA TRP A 267 -3.15 -1.41 -1.56
C TRP A 267 -2.26 -1.48 -0.32
N SER A 268 -2.23 -0.40 0.46
CA SER A 268 -1.48 -0.37 1.72
C SER A 268 -2.26 -1.10 2.81
N HIS A 269 -1.74 -2.25 3.23
CA HIS A 269 -2.32 -3.08 4.28
C HIS A 269 -2.38 -2.34 5.62
N ASP A 270 -1.28 -1.69 6.01
CA ASP A 270 -1.16 -0.98 7.28
C ASP A 270 -2.10 0.24 7.35
N ARG A 271 -2.30 0.93 6.23
CA ARG A 271 -3.29 2.01 6.14
C ARG A 271 -4.71 1.48 6.34
N GLU A 272 -5.02 0.30 5.83
CA GLU A 272 -6.31 -0.34 6.08
C GLU A 272 -6.45 -0.74 7.55
N HIS A 273 -5.38 -1.24 8.18
CA HIS A 273 -5.33 -1.51 9.61
C HIS A 273 -5.66 -0.25 10.42
N SER A 274 -4.94 0.84 10.18
CA SER A 274 -5.20 2.12 10.85
C SER A 274 -6.64 2.60 10.64
N ARG A 275 -7.19 2.44 9.43
CA ARG A 275 -8.58 2.80 9.12
C ARG A 275 -9.59 1.96 9.91
N LEU A 276 -9.38 0.66 10.01
CA LEU A 276 -10.25 -0.24 10.76
C LEU A 276 -10.17 0.04 12.25
N ASN A 277 -8.97 0.25 12.79
CA ASN A 277 -8.76 0.58 14.18
C ASN A 277 -9.43 1.91 14.57
N ASN A 278 -9.28 2.94 13.75
CA ASN A 278 -9.93 4.25 13.95
C ASN A 278 -11.46 4.17 13.95
N LYS A 279 -12.05 3.25 13.20
CA LYS A 279 -13.49 2.99 13.20
C LYS A 279 -13.95 2.17 14.39
N ASN A 280 -13.07 1.43 15.02
CA ASN A 280 -13.32 0.54 16.14
C ASN A 280 -12.38 0.81 17.33
N PRO A 281 -12.38 2.03 17.89
CA PRO A 281 -11.35 2.47 18.85
C PRO A 281 -11.40 1.72 20.21
N LEU A 282 -12.43 0.90 20.43
CA LEU A 282 -12.55 0.06 21.61
C LEU A 282 -11.87 -1.31 21.46
N LEU A 283 -11.50 -1.68 20.23
CA LEU A 283 -10.79 -2.93 19.96
C LEU A 283 -9.28 -2.73 20.13
N ALA A 284 -8.61 -3.77 20.58
CA ALA A 284 -7.15 -3.75 20.60
C ALA A 284 -6.60 -3.76 19.15
N PRO A 285 -5.61 -2.94 18.82
CA PRO A 285 -5.07 -2.82 17.44
C PRO A 285 -4.66 -4.17 16.84
N HIS A 286 -4.07 -5.06 17.64
CA HIS A 286 -3.68 -6.42 17.22
C HIS A 286 -4.53 -7.51 17.86
N GLY A 287 -5.73 -7.17 18.35
CA GLY A 287 -6.68 -8.16 18.86
C GLY A 287 -7.25 -9.03 17.74
N SER A 288 -7.72 -10.22 18.09
CA SER A 288 -8.26 -11.19 17.11
C SER A 288 -9.34 -10.60 16.21
N GLU A 289 -10.19 -9.72 16.75
CA GLU A 289 -11.27 -9.08 15.99
C GLU A 289 -10.74 -8.18 14.86
N ILE A 290 -9.77 -7.31 15.14
CA ILE A 290 -9.15 -6.46 14.11
C ILE A 290 -8.36 -7.32 13.12
N SER A 291 -7.63 -8.33 13.59
CA SER A 291 -6.89 -9.26 12.74
C SER A 291 -7.82 -10.04 11.82
N ASP A 292 -8.97 -10.49 12.29
CA ASP A 292 -9.97 -11.18 11.44
C ASP A 292 -10.62 -10.24 10.42
N MET A 293 -10.87 -8.99 10.78
CA MET A 293 -11.37 -7.96 9.84
C MET A 293 -10.35 -7.66 8.76
N LEU A 294 -9.07 -7.49 9.11
CA LEU A 294 -7.98 -7.28 8.17
C LEU A 294 -7.77 -8.46 7.25
N PHE A 295 -7.73 -9.67 7.80
CA PHE A 295 -7.62 -10.89 7.00
C PHE A 295 -8.79 -11.04 6.02
N THR A 296 -10.01 -10.73 6.44
CA THR A 296 -11.19 -10.75 5.57
C THR A 296 -11.05 -9.74 4.42
N GLU A 297 -10.55 -8.54 4.72
CA GLU A 297 -10.31 -7.52 3.70
C GLU A 297 -9.16 -7.92 2.76
N PHE A 298 -8.06 -8.48 3.28
CA PHE A 298 -6.97 -9.03 2.49
C PHE A 298 -7.48 -10.07 1.48
N VAL A 299 -8.25 -11.07 1.95
CA VAL A 299 -8.85 -12.09 1.07
C VAL A 299 -9.72 -11.44 0.00
N ARG A 300 -10.54 -10.45 0.37
CA ARG A 300 -11.39 -9.72 -0.58
C ARG A 300 -10.56 -9.00 -1.65
N VAL A 301 -9.43 -8.42 -1.28
CA VAL A 301 -8.53 -7.72 -2.20
C VAL A 301 -7.87 -8.70 -3.16
N VAL A 302 -7.26 -9.78 -2.65
CA VAL A 302 -6.54 -10.74 -3.52
C VAL A 302 -7.46 -11.52 -4.43
N GLU A 303 -8.69 -11.81 -4.02
CA GLU A 303 -9.68 -12.52 -4.84
C GLU A 303 -10.44 -11.61 -5.83
N ALA A 304 -10.37 -10.28 -5.66
CA ALA A 304 -11.07 -9.34 -6.55
C ALA A 304 -10.65 -9.48 -8.03
N GLN A 305 -9.42 -9.93 -8.31
CA GLN A 305 -8.92 -10.16 -9.65
C GLN A 305 -9.71 -11.22 -10.43
N ASN A 306 -10.31 -12.19 -9.73
CA ASN A 306 -11.03 -13.31 -10.36
C ASN A 306 -12.18 -12.83 -11.24
N LEU A 307 -12.87 -11.75 -10.84
CA LEU A 307 -13.97 -11.17 -11.62
C LEU A 307 -13.50 -10.77 -13.04
N TYR A 308 -12.29 -10.22 -13.14
CA TYR A 308 -11.75 -9.69 -14.39
C TYR A 308 -10.96 -10.75 -15.17
N ASN A 309 -10.12 -11.50 -14.48
CA ASN A 309 -9.24 -12.49 -15.08
C ASN A 309 -10.06 -13.67 -15.67
N THR A 310 -11.08 -14.16 -14.96
CA THR A 310 -11.97 -15.21 -15.44
C THR A 310 -12.72 -14.76 -16.71
N LYS A 311 -13.25 -13.53 -16.71
CA LYS A 311 -13.93 -12.98 -17.89
C LYS A 311 -13.00 -12.81 -19.07
N ALA A 312 -11.74 -12.45 -18.84
CA ALA A 312 -10.73 -12.23 -19.87
C ALA A 312 -10.05 -13.53 -20.36
N GLY A 313 -10.16 -14.63 -19.61
CA GLY A 313 -9.45 -15.88 -19.89
C GLY A 313 -7.93 -15.78 -19.71
N LYS A 314 -7.43 -14.75 -19.03
CA LYS A 314 -6.02 -14.48 -18.73
C LYS A 314 -5.89 -13.46 -17.60
N ILE A 315 -4.69 -13.29 -17.06
CA ILE A 315 -4.42 -12.24 -16.08
C ILE A 315 -4.47 -10.87 -16.78
N VAL A 316 -5.44 -10.05 -16.40
CA VAL A 316 -5.59 -8.64 -16.82
C VAL A 316 -5.65 -7.69 -15.64
N ALA A 317 -5.81 -8.21 -14.44
CA ALA A 317 -5.86 -7.47 -13.19
C ALA A 317 -5.07 -8.21 -12.11
N ILE A 318 -4.29 -7.48 -11.32
CA ILE A 318 -3.43 -8.03 -10.27
C ILE A 318 -3.43 -7.09 -9.05
N PRO A 319 -3.61 -7.60 -7.83
CA PRO A 319 -3.40 -6.81 -6.61
C PRO A 319 -1.91 -6.63 -6.33
N ILE A 320 -1.53 -5.41 -5.91
CA ILE A 320 -0.22 -5.09 -5.36
C ILE A 320 -0.43 -4.70 -3.91
N ILE A 321 0.20 -5.39 -2.97
CA ILE A 321 -0.01 -5.22 -1.54
C ILE A 321 1.27 -4.72 -0.89
N GLY A 322 1.17 -3.55 -0.24
CA GLY A 322 2.26 -2.91 0.47
C GLY A 322 2.15 -3.05 1.99
N TYR A 323 3.25 -3.46 2.61
CA TYR A 323 3.46 -3.55 4.05
C TYR A 323 4.59 -2.63 4.48
N HIS A 324 4.56 -2.15 5.72
CA HIS A 324 5.67 -1.43 6.32
C HIS A 324 6.33 -2.27 7.41
N PHE A 325 5.72 -2.35 8.59
CA PHE A 325 6.21 -3.11 9.72
C PHE A 325 5.52 -4.46 9.85
N ILE A 326 6.30 -5.49 10.19
CA ILE A 326 5.74 -6.74 10.71
C ILE A 326 6.03 -6.81 12.20
N SER A 327 5.12 -6.26 12.99
CA SER A 327 5.23 -6.14 14.44
C SER A 327 3.86 -5.97 15.11
N ASN A 328 3.86 -5.81 16.43
CA ASN A 328 2.68 -5.56 17.24
C ASN A 328 2.76 -4.21 17.97
N SER A 329 3.50 -3.24 17.45
CA SER A 329 3.83 -2.02 18.16
C SER A 329 2.80 -0.91 18.01
N THR A 330 2.16 -0.81 16.83
CA THR A 330 1.23 0.27 16.51
C THR A 330 -0.01 -0.20 15.76
N SER A 331 -0.95 0.70 15.47
CA SER A 331 -2.08 0.44 14.57
C SER A 331 -1.73 0.66 13.09
N TYR A 332 -0.45 0.81 12.78
CA TYR A 332 0.06 1.01 11.42
C TYR A 332 1.12 -0.04 11.09
N ASP A 333 0.95 -1.24 11.61
CA ASP A 333 1.79 -2.41 11.36
C ASP A 333 0.94 -3.68 11.24
N THR A 334 1.56 -4.76 10.82
CA THR A 334 0.92 -6.06 10.66
C THR A 334 1.56 -7.04 11.64
N SER A 335 0.75 -7.75 12.43
CA SER A 335 1.30 -8.74 13.35
C SER A 335 1.94 -9.91 12.59
N GLU A 336 2.93 -10.55 13.19
CA GLU A 336 3.59 -11.74 12.64
C GLU A 336 2.56 -12.84 12.33
N GLU A 337 1.62 -13.09 13.24
CA GLU A 337 0.59 -14.12 13.09
C GLU A 337 -0.37 -13.80 11.92
N LEU A 338 -0.73 -12.52 11.77
CA LEU A 338 -1.60 -12.10 10.67
C LEU A 338 -0.85 -12.23 9.34
N PHE A 339 0.40 -11.78 9.28
CA PHE A 339 1.21 -11.89 8.08
C PHE A 339 1.43 -13.36 7.66
N ASP A 340 1.77 -14.26 8.60
CA ASP A 340 1.88 -15.71 8.31
C ASP A 340 0.56 -16.28 7.81
N ARG A 341 -0.57 -15.90 8.39
CA ARG A 341 -1.91 -16.31 7.97
C ARG A 341 -2.24 -15.85 6.55
N GLU A 342 -1.85 -14.65 6.18
CA GLU A 342 -2.05 -14.09 4.84
C GLU A 342 -1.17 -14.78 3.80
N MET A 343 0.11 -14.98 4.10
CA MET A 343 1.01 -15.72 3.21
C MET A 343 0.58 -17.20 3.06
N LYS A 344 0.14 -17.82 4.16
CA LYS A 344 -0.44 -19.17 4.11
C LYS A 344 -1.68 -19.23 3.20
N TYR A 345 -2.55 -18.23 3.28
CA TYR A 345 -3.73 -18.15 2.40
C TYR A 345 -3.33 -18.12 0.92
N LEU A 346 -2.35 -17.29 0.56
CA LEU A 346 -1.86 -17.23 -0.82
C LEU A 346 -1.30 -18.58 -1.28
N TYR A 347 -0.50 -19.21 -0.44
CA TYR A 347 0.10 -20.51 -0.73
C TYR A 347 -0.97 -21.62 -0.90
N ASP A 348 -1.89 -21.76 0.05
CA ASP A 348 -2.93 -22.79 0.05
C ASP A 348 -3.92 -22.64 -1.12
N ASN A 349 -4.13 -21.41 -1.60
CA ASN A 349 -5.06 -21.10 -2.69
C ASN A 349 -4.36 -20.95 -4.06
N GLY A 350 -3.09 -21.34 -4.16
CA GLY A 350 -2.35 -21.44 -5.41
C GLY A 350 -2.06 -20.08 -6.08
N PHE A 351 -1.91 -19.01 -5.29
CA PHE A 351 -1.49 -17.72 -5.83
C PHE A 351 -0.02 -17.77 -6.23
N LYS A 352 0.27 -17.22 -7.41
CA LYS A 352 1.64 -16.92 -7.82
C LYS A 352 2.03 -15.56 -7.23
N VAL A 353 2.95 -15.57 -6.27
CA VAL A 353 3.52 -14.33 -5.75
C VAL A 353 4.62 -13.87 -6.68
N LEU A 354 4.44 -12.66 -7.21
CA LEU A 354 5.34 -12.01 -8.17
C LEU A 354 6.06 -10.85 -7.50
N LYS A 355 7.22 -10.51 -8.08
CA LYS A 355 7.94 -9.27 -7.80
C LYS A 355 7.50 -8.18 -8.77
N LEU A 356 7.76 -6.93 -8.42
CA LEU A 356 7.50 -5.82 -9.34
C LEU A 356 8.32 -5.92 -10.63
N THR A 357 9.55 -6.43 -10.56
CA THR A 357 10.38 -6.64 -11.75
C THR A 357 9.90 -7.75 -12.67
N ASP A 358 8.95 -8.59 -12.25
CA ASP A 358 8.25 -9.54 -13.13
C ASP A 358 7.24 -8.83 -14.06
N LEU A 359 6.93 -7.56 -13.80
CA LEU A 359 6.18 -6.74 -14.73
C LEU A 359 7.09 -6.20 -15.84
N GLY A 360 6.60 -6.27 -17.06
CA GLY A 360 7.12 -5.56 -18.21
C GLY A 360 6.13 -4.48 -18.68
N TYR A 361 6.60 -3.55 -19.50
CA TYR A 361 5.78 -2.50 -20.08
C TYR A 361 6.01 -2.39 -21.58
N ASN A 362 4.94 -2.32 -22.34
CA ASN A 362 4.99 -2.06 -23.78
C ASN A 362 4.72 -0.58 -24.02
N ASP A 363 5.79 0.19 -24.32
CA ASP A 363 5.69 1.65 -24.53
C ASP A 363 4.85 2.02 -25.78
N THR A 364 4.70 1.12 -26.75
CA THR A 364 3.88 1.37 -27.93
C THR A 364 2.39 1.24 -27.65
N GLN A 365 2.02 0.21 -26.88
CA GLN A 365 0.63 -0.08 -26.51
C GLN A 365 0.24 0.60 -25.19
N HIS A 366 1.20 1.04 -24.42
CA HIS A 366 1.03 1.56 -23.05
C HIS A 366 0.33 0.56 -22.13
N HIS A 367 0.76 -0.69 -22.17
CA HIS A 367 0.22 -1.77 -21.37
C HIS A 367 1.32 -2.49 -20.59
N PHE A 368 0.99 -2.92 -19.38
CA PHE A 368 1.81 -3.85 -18.62
C PHE A 368 1.59 -5.29 -19.09
N TYR A 369 2.57 -6.14 -18.88
CA TYR A 369 2.48 -7.59 -19.04
C TYR A 369 3.33 -8.28 -17.99
N ILE A 370 3.07 -9.54 -17.73
CA ILE A 370 3.90 -10.40 -16.87
C ILE A 370 4.94 -11.07 -17.76
N LYS A 371 6.21 -10.95 -17.38
CA LYS A 371 7.37 -11.52 -18.09
C LYS A 371 7.41 -13.03 -18.02
#